data_c4e36e7bdc6439a32d7bd6702d9e1d17
#
_entry.id   c4e36e7bdc6439a32d7bd6702d9e1d17
#
_cell.length_a   1.000
_cell.length_b   1.000
_cell.length_c   1.000
_cell.angle_alpha   90.00
_cell.angle_beta   90.00
_cell.angle_gamma   90.00
#
_symmetry.space_group_name_H-M   'P 1'
#
loop_
_entity.id
_entity.type
_entity.pdbx_description
1 polymer ?
#
loop_
_entity_poly.entity_id
_entity_poly.type
_entity_poly.pdbx_seq_one_letter_code
_entity_poly.pdbx_strand_id
1 'polypeptide(L)'
;TPLLRLLLLAAALLLGGPACAETVRVGVYANEPKLLLGTDGHLSGIFGELLEQIAEAEGWTLQAVPCEWQQCLEQTRDGSIDLMPDVAWSEERAAFLSFHTTPALFSWSQLYSQGDLRLASLLDLQGRRIAVLQGSVQQEYLKNLLDSFGIQAELLPQNSLLDGFALVASGGADAAVANQRFGDIQAPRFGLRDTTIMFQPARLFFASGKGRNANLLAAIDEQLLYLQADNHSAYYQILERWGGQPLPRRIPMALWWGLAALGALLLLTVAGNLWLRRRVAAQTRHILNEEKRLNTILDSVEAFIYIKDQNLRYQYANRKVCE
;
A
#
# COMPACT_ATOMS: atom_id res chain seq x y z
N THR A 1 22.27 -13.50 58.99
CA THR A 1 21.45 -14.69 59.28
C THR A 1 20.49 -14.91 58.12
N PRO A 2 20.23 -16.18 57.67
CA PRO A 2 19.38 -16.45 56.51
C PRO A 2 17.94 -15.94 56.69
N LEU A 3 17.44 -15.87 57.91
CA LEU A 3 16.12 -15.32 58.24
C LEU A 3 15.96 -13.84 57.87
N LEU A 4 16.99 -13.02 58.04
CA LEU A 4 16.95 -11.58 57.72
C LEU A 4 16.91 -11.34 56.17
N ARG A 5 17.55 -12.22 55.38
CA ARG A 5 17.48 -12.19 53.92
C ARG A 5 16.11 -12.64 53.41
N LEU A 6 15.47 -13.63 54.04
CA LEU A 6 14.11 -14.06 53.73
C LEU A 6 13.07 -12.98 54.03
N LEU A 7 13.21 -12.28 55.19
CA LEU A 7 12.36 -11.16 55.56
C LEU A 7 12.52 -9.94 54.62
N LEU A 8 13.73 -9.66 54.16
CA LEU A 8 13.98 -8.59 53.19
C LEU A 8 13.43 -8.95 51.79
N LEU A 9 13.51 -10.21 51.36
CA LEU A 9 12.88 -10.67 50.12
C LEU A 9 11.34 -10.67 50.22
N ALA A 10 10.76 -11.06 51.36
CA ALA A 10 9.32 -11.00 51.58
C ALA A 10 8.81 -9.54 51.66
N ALA A 11 9.59 -8.62 52.24
CA ALA A 11 9.26 -7.19 52.27
C ALA A 11 9.34 -6.53 50.88
N ALA A 12 10.28 -6.96 50.01
CA ALA A 12 10.37 -6.48 48.63
C ALA A 12 9.21 -6.96 47.76
N LEU A 13 8.64 -8.13 48.01
CA LEU A 13 7.45 -8.67 47.36
C LEU A 13 6.14 -8.01 47.81
N LEU A 14 6.11 -7.43 49.03
CA LEU A 14 4.94 -6.72 49.58
C LEU A 14 4.90 -5.22 49.17
N LEU A 15 5.99 -4.68 48.65
CA LEU A 15 6.07 -3.28 48.15
C LEU A 15 5.67 -3.11 46.69
N GLY A 16 5.37 -4.19 45.97
CA GLY A 16 4.66 -4.15 44.71
C GLY A 16 3.19 -3.83 44.94
N GLY A 17 2.87 -2.56 45.28
CA GLY A 17 1.49 -2.07 45.25
C GLY A 17 0.88 -2.37 43.87
N PRO A 18 -0.47 -2.55 43.77
CA PRO A 18 -1.10 -2.70 42.46
C PRO A 18 -0.69 -1.48 41.64
N ALA A 19 0.02 -1.71 40.53
CA ALA A 19 0.22 -0.68 39.53
C ALA A 19 -1.19 -0.20 39.17
N CYS A 20 -1.56 1.00 39.61
CA CYS A 20 -2.85 1.60 39.28
C CYS A 20 -2.79 1.79 37.75
N ALA A 21 -3.59 1.01 37.05
CA ALA A 21 -3.66 1.14 35.58
C ALA A 21 -4.01 2.60 35.27
N GLU A 22 -3.18 3.24 34.45
CA GLU A 22 -3.41 4.61 34.02
C GLU A 22 -4.68 4.65 33.16
N THR A 23 -5.68 5.44 33.58
CA THR A 23 -6.92 5.61 32.79
C THR A 23 -6.70 6.69 31.75
N VAL A 24 -6.86 6.35 30.45
CA VAL A 24 -6.67 7.23 29.33
C VAL A 24 -8.03 7.50 28.67
N ARG A 25 -8.47 8.76 28.69
CA ARG A 25 -9.70 9.20 28.02
C ARG A 25 -9.44 9.40 26.54
N VAL A 26 -10.17 8.67 25.71
CA VAL A 26 -9.96 8.63 24.26
C VAL A 26 -11.17 9.21 23.54
N GLY A 27 -10.96 10.24 22.74
CA GLY A 27 -11.99 10.82 21.89
C GLY A 27 -12.39 9.88 20.76
N VAL A 28 -13.69 9.61 20.62
CA VAL A 28 -14.21 8.68 19.61
C VAL A 28 -15.31 9.36 18.81
N TYR A 29 -15.05 9.55 17.54
CA TYR A 29 -16.01 10.02 16.55
C TYR A 29 -16.21 8.99 15.43
N ALA A 30 -17.37 9.01 14.77
CA ALA A 30 -17.70 8.01 13.77
C ALA A 30 -16.88 8.19 12.47
N ASN A 31 -15.89 7.34 12.26
CA ASN A 31 -15.07 7.33 11.05
C ASN A 31 -14.65 5.89 10.65
N GLU A 32 -15.65 5.04 10.37
CA GLU A 32 -15.42 3.68 9.88
C GLU A 32 -14.63 3.70 8.55
N PRO A 33 -13.59 2.87 8.33
CA PRO A 33 -13.11 1.78 9.20
C PRO A 33 -11.98 2.21 10.14
N LYS A 34 -11.68 3.51 10.25
CA LYS A 34 -10.54 3.97 11.02
C LYS A 34 -10.79 4.02 12.52
N LEU A 35 -11.93 4.51 12.91
CA LEU A 35 -12.30 4.65 14.32
C LEU A 35 -13.80 4.48 14.51
N LEU A 36 -14.21 3.63 15.43
CA LEU A 36 -15.58 3.44 15.87
C LEU A 36 -15.62 2.91 17.31
N LEU A 37 -16.75 3.06 17.94
CA LEU A 37 -17.02 2.47 19.26
C LEU A 37 -17.81 1.18 19.05
N GLY A 38 -17.28 0.07 19.55
CA GLY A 38 -17.97 -1.22 19.56
C GLY A 38 -19.19 -1.19 20.48
N THR A 39 -20.12 -2.09 20.27
CA THR A 39 -21.33 -2.23 21.11
C THR A 39 -21.01 -2.71 22.52
N ASP A 40 -19.84 -3.27 22.73
CA ASP A 40 -19.26 -3.71 24.01
C ASP A 40 -18.51 -2.59 24.77
N GLY A 41 -18.42 -1.40 24.15
CA GLY A 41 -17.73 -0.24 24.72
C GLY A 41 -16.22 -0.19 24.41
N HIS A 42 -15.67 -1.20 23.73
CA HIS A 42 -14.27 -1.19 23.29
C HIS A 42 -14.07 -0.35 22.03
N LEU A 43 -12.86 0.16 21.87
CA LEU A 43 -12.48 0.87 20.66
C LEU A 43 -12.31 -0.13 19.51
N SER A 44 -12.78 0.24 18.33
CA SER A 44 -12.73 -0.60 17.14
C SER A 44 -12.29 0.21 15.91
N GLY A 45 -12.01 -0.49 14.80
CA GLY A 45 -11.38 0.12 13.63
C GLY A 45 -9.86 0.15 13.74
N ILE A 46 -9.21 0.69 12.72
CA ILE A 46 -7.72 0.67 12.62
C ILE A 46 -7.07 1.33 13.84
N PHE A 47 -7.49 2.56 14.17
CA PHE A 47 -6.94 3.30 15.31
C PHE A 47 -7.43 2.74 16.64
N GLY A 48 -8.69 2.27 16.70
CA GLY A 48 -9.24 1.69 17.91
C GLY A 48 -8.50 0.43 18.33
N GLU A 49 -8.42 -0.57 17.44
CA GLU A 49 -7.72 -1.82 17.73
C GLU A 49 -6.22 -1.63 17.93
N LEU A 50 -5.60 -0.69 17.22
CA LEU A 50 -4.19 -0.37 17.41
C LEU A 50 -3.94 0.22 18.81
N LEU A 51 -4.82 1.11 19.28
CA LEU A 51 -4.70 1.70 20.61
C LEU A 51 -5.00 0.67 21.72
N GLU A 52 -5.95 -0.24 21.52
CA GLU A 52 -6.20 -1.35 22.46
C GLU A 52 -4.96 -2.25 22.60
N GLN A 53 -4.27 -2.56 21.50
CA GLN A 53 -3.01 -3.33 21.54
C GLN A 53 -1.90 -2.58 22.29
N ILE A 54 -1.77 -1.28 22.08
CA ILE A 54 -0.79 -0.45 22.77
C ILE A 54 -1.16 -0.37 24.26
N ALA A 55 -2.44 -0.16 24.58
CA ALA A 55 -2.92 -0.07 25.95
C ALA A 55 -2.69 -1.37 26.74
N GLU A 56 -2.88 -2.53 26.12
CA GLU A 56 -2.58 -3.83 26.71
C GLU A 56 -1.08 -3.95 27.05
N ALA A 57 -0.21 -3.53 26.14
CA ALA A 57 1.24 -3.58 26.33
C ALA A 57 1.72 -2.62 27.44
N GLU A 58 1.11 -1.44 27.55
CA GLU A 58 1.49 -0.38 28.49
C GLU A 58 0.71 -0.45 29.83
N GLY A 59 -0.29 -1.34 29.92
CA GLY A 59 -1.12 -1.49 31.12
C GLY A 59 -2.10 -0.33 31.32
N TRP A 60 -2.56 0.32 30.26
CA TRP A 60 -3.58 1.38 30.33
C TRP A 60 -4.99 0.82 30.34
N THR A 61 -5.90 1.58 30.96
CA THR A 61 -7.34 1.36 30.83
C THR A 61 -7.93 2.46 29.96
N LEU A 62 -8.47 2.08 28.81
CA LEU A 62 -9.06 3.05 27.88
C LEU A 62 -10.49 3.39 28.29
N GLN A 63 -10.80 4.68 28.31
CA GLN A 63 -12.14 5.19 28.51
C GLN A 63 -12.58 5.97 27.28
N ALA A 64 -13.50 5.40 26.51
CA ALA A 64 -14.06 6.05 25.35
C ALA A 64 -14.90 7.28 25.72
N VAL A 65 -14.67 8.39 25.04
CA VAL A 65 -15.44 9.65 25.13
C VAL A 65 -16.06 9.92 23.75
N PRO A 66 -17.30 9.53 23.50
CA PRO A 66 -17.99 9.82 22.24
C PRO A 66 -18.17 11.32 22.03
N CYS A 67 -17.82 11.81 20.84
CA CYS A 67 -17.92 13.21 20.48
C CYS A 67 -17.99 13.39 18.97
N GLU A 68 -18.48 14.50 18.49
CA GLU A 68 -18.32 14.91 17.08
C GLU A 68 -16.91 15.44 16.82
N TRP A 69 -16.43 15.38 15.60
CA TRP A 69 -15.06 15.73 15.23
C TRP A 69 -14.55 17.04 15.84
N GLN A 70 -15.30 18.13 15.66
CA GLN A 70 -14.91 19.43 16.17
C GLN A 70 -14.90 19.48 17.71
N GLN A 71 -15.88 18.84 18.34
CA GLN A 71 -15.97 18.71 19.80
C GLN A 71 -14.80 17.91 20.36
N CYS A 72 -14.44 16.77 19.73
CA CYS A 72 -13.27 15.98 20.11
C CYS A 72 -11.98 16.83 20.09
N LEU A 73 -11.77 17.63 19.04
CA LEU A 73 -10.62 18.53 18.95
C LEU A 73 -10.57 19.56 20.09
N GLU A 74 -11.70 20.17 20.41
CA GLU A 74 -11.82 21.14 21.52
C GLU A 74 -11.56 20.50 22.86
N GLN A 75 -12.15 19.33 23.13
CA GLN A 75 -11.95 18.56 24.34
C GLN A 75 -10.52 18.00 24.50
N THR A 76 -9.85 17.70 23.38
CA THR A 76 -8.43 17.34 23.41
C THR A 76 -7.56 18.54 23.74
N ARG A 77 -7.88 19.71 23.18
CA ARG A 77 -7.19 20.98 23.45
C ARG A 77 -7.31 21.40 24.92
N ASP A 78 -8.49 21.30 25.52
CA ASP A 78 -8.70 21.69 26.91
C ASP A 78 -8.25 20.64 27.93
N GLY A 79 -8.05 19.38 27.49
CA GLY A 79 -7.58 18.25 28.28
C GLY A 79 -8.71 17.43 28.93
N SER A 80 -9.96 17.59 28.48
CA SER A 80 -11.06 16.70 28.84
C SER A 80 -10.89 15.32 28.17
N ILE A 81 -10.22 15.25 27.04
CA ILE A 81 -9.73 14.06 26.33
C ILE A 81 -8.21 14.04 26.42
N ASP A 82 -7.65 12.87 26.76
CA ASP A 82 -6.21 12.67 26.88
C ASP A 82 -5.56 12.35 25.51
N LEU A 83 -6.21 11.51 24.71
CA LEU A 83 -5.78 11.12 23.38
C LEU A 83 -6.92 11.24 22.38
N MET A 84 -6.63 11.79 21.20
CA MET A 84 -7.52 11.80 20.05
C MET A 84 -6.85 11.02 18.91
N PRO A 85 -7.41 9.87 18.51
CA PRO A 85 -6.94 9.11 17.37
C PRO A 85 -7.29 9.77 16.02
N ASP A 86 -6.61 9.33 14.95
CA ASP A 86 -6.92 9.69 13.57
C ASP A 86 -6.83 11.20 13.26
N VAL A 87 -5.85 11.86 13.87
CA VAL A 87 -5.62 13.29 13.63
C VAL A 87 -4.55 13.49 12.57
N ALA A 88 -4.92 14.14 11.46
CA ALA A 88 -3.96 14.57 10.46
C ALA A 88 -3.12 15.72 11.01
N TRP A 89 -1.80 15.60 10.84
CA TRP A 89 -0.89 16.68 11.22
C TRP A 89 -1.05 17.89 10.31
N SER A 90 -1.11 19.06 10.90
CA SER A 90 -0.95 20.35 10.22
C SER A 90 -0.23 21.33 11.12
N GLU A 91 0.37 22.37 10.55
CA GLU A 91 1.07 23.40 11.31
C GLU A 91 0.12 24.14 12.26
N GLU A 92 -1.09 24.41 11.80
CA GLU A 92 -2.14 25.02 12.60
C GLU A 92 -2.48 24.17 13.83
N ARG A 93 -2.67 22.86 13.64
CA ARG A 93 -2.97 21.93 14.75
C ARG A 93 -1.80 21.76 15.70
N ALA A 94 -0.57 21.78 15.21
CA ALA A 94 0.63 21.69 16.02
C ALA A 94 0.79 22.90 16.97
N ALA A 95 0.07 24.00 16.74
CA ALA A 95 0.02 25.13 17.65
C ALA A 95 -0.71 24.79 18.97
N PHE A 96 -1.74 23.94 18.93
CA PHE A 96 -2.57 23.61 20.09
C PHE A 96 -2.65 22.11 20.45
N LEU A 97 -2.08 21.22 19.63
CA LEU A 97 -1.93 19.80 19.88
C LEU A 97 -0.44 19.39 19.91
N SER A 98 -0.17 18.30 20.60
CA SER A 98 1.08 17.55 20.55
C SER A 98 0.86 16.25 19.82
N PHE A 99 1.86 15.83 19.02
CA PHE A 99 1.86 14.61 18.21
C PHE A 99 3.07 13.77 18.54
N HIS A 100 2.96 12.45 18.40
CA HIS A 100 4.11 11.57 18.32
C HIS A 100 4.79 11.68 16.94
N THR A 101 5.90 11.01 16.71
CA THR A 101 6.74 11.20 15.51
C THR A 101 6.47 10.21 14.39
N THR A 102 6.17 8.97 14.74
CA THR A 102 5.94 7.87 13.79
C THR A 102 4.49 7.87 13.32
N PRO A 103 4.18 8.12 12.04
CA PRO A 103 2.79 8.10 11.57
C PRO A 103 2.13 6.74 11.85
N ALA A 104 0.93 6.77 12.43
CA ALA A 104 0.15 5.56 12.66
C ALA A 104 -0.49 5.04 11.37
N LEU A 105 -0.88 5.95 10.46
CA LEU A 105 -1.51 5.59 9.18
C LEU A 105 -1.25 6.68 8.14
N PHE A 106 -1.29 6.29 6.86
CA PHE A 106 -1.34 7.22 5.73
C PHE A 106 -2.73 7.18 5.10
N SER A 107 -3.22 8.34 4.67
CA SER A 107 -4.53 8.50 4.05
C SER A 107 -4.47 9.62 3.01
N TRP A 108 -5.50 9.71 2.18
CA TRP A 108 -5.72 10.82 1.27
C TRP A 108 -7.21 11.16 1.24
N SER A 109 -7.51 12.33 0.74
CA SER A 109 -8.87 12.82 0.55
C SER A 109 -9.34 12.53 -0.87
N GLN A 110 -10.60 12.21 -1.02
CA GLN A 110 -11.23 11.90 -2.30
C GLN A 110 -12.63 12.49 -2.36
N LEU A 111 -13.06 12.89 -3.56
CA LEU A 111 -14.45 13.30 -3.79
C LEU A 111 -15.31 12.11 -4.18
N TYR A 112 -16.53 12.14 -3.68
CA TYR A 112 -17.58 11.17 -3.97
C TYR A 112 -18.82 11.89 -4.49
N SER A 113 -19.44 11.38 -5.56
CA SER A 113 -20.61 11.96 -6.19
C SER A 113 -21.63 10.89 -6.58
N GLN A 114 -22.82 11.29 -6.98
CA GLN A 114 -23.78 10.37 -7.60
C GLN A 114 -23.25 9.88 -8.95
N GLY A 115 -23.60 8.65 -9.33
CA GLY A 115 -22.98 7.96 -10.48
C GLY A 115 -23.28 8.56 -11.86
N ASP A 116 -24.23 9.45 -11.97
CA ASP A 116 -24.57 10.21 -13.19
C ASP A 116 -23.73 11.49 -13.35
N LEU A 117 -23.16 12.01 -12.28
CA LEU A 117 -22.29 13.18 -12.29
C LEU A 117 -20.83 12.78 -12.48
N ARG A 118 -20.28 13.10 -13.64
CA ARG A 118 -18.85 12.88 -13.91
C ARG A 118 -18.02 14.07 -13.44
N LEU A 119 -17.17 13.84 -12.44
CA LEU A 119 -16.16 14.75 -11.95
C LEU A 119 -14.78 14.11 -12.21
N ALA A 120 -14.11 14.52 -13.28
CA ALA A 120 -12.85 13.93 -13.73
C ALA A 120 -11.64 14.81 -13.38
N SER A 121 -11.83 16.11 -13.18
CA SER A 121 -10.80 17.09 -12.87
C SER A 121 -11.29 18.14 -11.88
N LEU A 122 -10.37 18.89 -11.29
CA LEU A 122 -10.72 20.03 -10.41
C LEU A 122 -11.57 21.08 -11.12
N LEU A 123 -11.42 21.27 -12.43
CA LEU A 123 -12.18 22.24 -13.21
C LEU A 123 -13.67 21.90 -13.25
N ASP A 124 -14.06 20.64 -13.12
CA ASP A 124 -15.45 20.19 -13.09
C ASP A 124 -16.18 20.60 -11.79
N LEU A 125 -15.42 21.12 -10.82
CA LEU A 125 -15.95 21.63 -9.56
C LEU A 125 -16.46 23.07 -9.66
N GLN A 126 -16.25 23.76 -10.78
CA GLN A 126 -16.74 25.11 -10.98
C GLN A 126 -18.27 25.19 -10.79
N GLY A 127 -18.71 26.05 -9.86
CA GLY A 127 -20.13 26.26 -9.54
C GLY A 127 -20.80 25.08 -8.80
N ARG A 128 -20.03 24.09 -8.31
CA ARG A 128 -20.54 22.93 -7.59
C ARG A 128 -20.66 23.17 -6.10
N ARG A 129 -21.60 22.47 -5.48
CA ARG A 129 -21.81 22.42 -4.03
C ARG A 129 -21.12 21.18 -3.49
N ILE A 130 -20.18 21.36 -2.58
CA ILE A 130 -19.32 20.29 -2.08
C ILE A 130 -19.48 20.18 -0.56
N ALA A 131 -20.00 19.08 -0.07
CA ALA A 131 -20.09 18.78 1.35
C ALA A 131 -18.68 18.46 1.90
N VAL A 132 -18.31 19.09 3.02
CA VAL A 132 -17.00 18.91 3.67
C VAL A 132 -17.21 18.78 5.18
N LEU A 133 -16.37 17.99 5.84
CA LEU A 133 -16.37 17.89 7.30
C LEU A 133 -15.87 19.22 7.90
N GLN A 134 -16.69 19.83 8.75
CA GLN A 134 -16.38 21.11 9.38
C GLN A 134 -15.10 21.04 10.21
N GLY A 135 -14.22 22.04 10.03
CA GLY A 135 -12.93 22.12 10.76
C GLY A 135 -11.94 21.02 10.40
N SER A 136 -12.18 20.29 9.30
CA SER A 136 -11.24 19.30 8.80
C SER A 136 -10.12 19.95 7.99
N VAL A 137 -8.94 19.32 7.98
CA VAL A 137 -7.83 19.72 7.09
C VAL A 137 -8.21 19.58 5.61
N GLN A 138 -9.16 18.70 5.29
CA GLN A 138 -9.67 18.52 3.93
C GLN A 138 -10.44 19.75 3.45
N GLN A 139 -11.25 20.36 4.32
CA GLN A 139 -12.00 21.57 4.02
C GLN A 139 -11.05 22.73 3.69
N GLU A 140 -10.06 22.95 4.54
CA GLU A 140 -9.07 24.01 4.35
C GLU A 140 -8.22 23.78 3.10
N TYR A 141 -7.69 22.57 2.94
CA TYR A 141 -6.88 22.23 1.78
C TYR A 141 -7.65 22.38 0.47
N LEU A 142 -8.89 21.86 0.40
CA LEU A 142 -9.71 21.98 -0.80
C LEU A 142 -10.02 23.43 -1.11
N LYS A 143 -10.34 24.24 -0.11
CA LYS A 143 -10.55 25.68 -0.29
C LYS A 143 -9.33 26.35 -0.92
N ASN A 144 -8.15 26.16 -0.34
CA ASN A 144 -6.90 26.74 -0.84
C ASN A 144 -6.56 26.23 -2.26
N LEU A 145 -6.86 24.96 -2.54
CA LEU A 145 -6.66 24.37 -3.85
C LEU A 145 -7.58 25.01 -4.89
N LEU A 146 -8.86 25.16 -4.60
CA LEU A 146 -9.85 25.79 -5.50
C LEU A 146 -9.48 27.26 -5.74
N ASP A 147 -9.13 28.00 -4.69
CA ASP A 147 -8.71 29.40 -4.78
C ASP A 147 -7.46 29.54 -5.66
N SER A 148 -6.48 28.65 -5.54
CA SER A 148 -5.24 28.69 -6.34
C SER A 148 -5.47 28.45 -7.84
N PHE A 149 -6.53 27.71 -8.21
CA PHE A 149 -6.94 27.49 -9.60
C PHE A 149 -8.03 28.46 -10.08
N GLY A 150 -8.48 29.40 -9.24
CA GLY A 150 -9.55 30.33 -9.58
C GLY A 150 -10.92 29.66 -9.75
N ILE A 151 -11.11 28.48 -9.16
CA ILE A 151 -12.35 27.72 -9.26
C ILE A 151 -13.31 28.15 -8.14
N GLN A 152 -14.50 28.56 -8.50
CA GLN A 152 -15.53 28.93 -7.54
C GLN A 152 -16.45 27.74 -7.31
N ALA A 153 -16.39 27.15 -6.12
CA ALA A 153 -17.29 26.11 -5.64
C ALA A 153 -17.80 26.49 -4.25
N GLU A 154 -19.01 26.07 -3.93
CA GLU A 154 -19.62 26.29 -2.63
C GLU A 154 -19.27 25.11 -1.71
N LEU A 155 -18.50 25.38 -0.64
CA LEU A 155 -18.21 24.39 0.39
C LEU A 155 -19.32 24.41 1.44
N LEU A 156 -19.97 23.25 1.69
CA LEU A 156 -21.05 23.05 2.64
C LEU A 156 -20.55 22.29 3.87
N PRO A 157 -20.15 22.99 4.96
CA PRO A 157 -19.64 22.30 6.16
C PRO A 157 -20.71 21.42 6.80
N GLN A 158 -20.33 20.20 7.16
CA GLN A 158 -21.16 19.20 7.82
C GLN A 158 -20.54 18.76 9.14
N ASN A 159 -21.34 18.34 10.10
CA ASN A 159 -20.85 17.88 11.41
C ASN A 159 -20.19 16.51 11.34
N SER A 160 -20.65 15.66 10.43
CA SER A 160 -20.07 14.32 10.21
C SER A 160 -19.85 14.04 8.73
N LEU A 161 -18.99 13.04 8.43
CA LEU A 161 -18.80 12.53 7.07
C LEU A 161 -20.09 11.86 6.53
N LEU A 162 -20.87 11.21 7.40
CA LEU A 162 -22.14 10.59 7.04
C LEU A 162 -23.17 11.64 6.61
N ASP A 163 -23.25 12.77 7.31
CA ASP A 163 -24.15 13.88 6.92
C ASP A 163 -23.79 14.42 5.55
N GLY A 164 -22.47 14.51 5.26
CA GLY A 164 -21.98 14.91 3.94
C GLY A 164 -22.45 13.97 2.82
N PHE A 165 -22.37 12.66 3.04
CA PHE A 165 -22.85 11.66 2.08
C PHE A 165 -24.38 11.65 1.96
N ALA A 166 -25.10 11.79 3.07
CA ALA A 166 -26.56 11.91 3.06
C ALA A 166 -27.02 13.16 2.29
N LEU A 167 -26.30 14.28 2.45
CA LEU A 167 -26.61 15.52 1.73
C LEU A 167 -26.44 15.35 0.21
N VAL A 168 -25.39 14.64 -0.25
CA VAL A 168 -25.23 14.32 -1.68
C VAL A 168 -26.29 13.36 -2.17
N ALA A 169 -26.58 12.30 -1.41
CA ALA A 169 -27.61 11.33 -1.77
C ALA A 169 -29.01 11.96 -1.93
N SER A 170 -29.32 12.98 -1.12
CA SER A 170 -30.60 13.74 -1.21
C SER A 170 -30.59 14.84 -2.26
N GLY A 171 -29.48 15.08 -2.98
CA GLY A 171 -29.35 16.14 -3.97
C GLY A 171 -29.10 17.55 -3.36
N GLY A 172 -28.83 17.65 -2.05
CA GLY A 172 -28.48 18.89 -1.37
C GLY A 172 -27.06 19.37 -1.69
N ALA A 173 -26.16 18.49 -2.07
CA ALA A 173 -24.84 18.78 -2.58
C ALA A 173 -24.54 17.95 -3.85
N ASP A 174 -23.56 18.38 -4.63
CA ASP A 174 -23.17 17.71 -5.88
C ASP A 174 -22.07 16.65 -5.64
N ALA A 175 -21.22 16.89 -4.62
CA ALA A 175 -20.18 15.95 -4.20
C ALA A 175 -19.91 16.10 -2.70
N ALA A 176 -19.26 15.10 -2.10
CA ALA A 176 -18.75 15.14 -0.74
C ALA A 176 -17.27 14.76 -0.70
N VAL A 177 -16.54 15.39 0.19
CA VAL A 177 -15.17 15.04 0.52
C VAL A 177 -15.16 14.06 1.69
N ALA A 178 -14.41 12.96 1.53
CA ALA A 178 -14.12 12.05 2.62
C ALA A 178 -12.69 11.53 2.49
N ASN A 179 -12.16 10.96 3.57
CA ASN A 179 -10.96 10.13 3.42
C ASN A 179 -11.31 8.86 2.64
N GLN A 180 -10.37 8.39 1.83
CA GLN A 180 -10.58 7.27 0.92
C GLN A 180 -11.15 6.03 1.61
N ARG A 181 -10.60 5.63 2.76
CA ARG A 181 -11.06 4.42 3.47
C ARG A 181 -12.50 4.50 3.94
N PHE A 182 -12.92 5.66 4.44
CA PHE A 182 -14.32 5.91 4.80
C PHE A 182 -15.21 5.84 3.56
N GLY A 183 -14.79 6.50 2.49
CA GLY A 183 -15.57 6.57 1.27
C GLY A 183 -15.75 5.21 0.60
N ASP A 184 -14.70 4.39 0.53
CA ASP A 184 -14.76 3.05 -0.07
C ASP A 184 -15.83 2.15 0.58
N ILE A 185 -16.05 2.31 1.88
CA ILE A 185 -17.02 1.52 2.64
C ILE A 185 -18.40 2.16 2.63
N GLN A 186 -18.49 3.49 2.81
CA GLN A 186 -19.75 4.17 3.03
C GLN A 186 -20.41 4.65 1.74
N ALA A 187 -19.65 5.10 0.73
CA ALA A 187 -20.23 5.65 -0.50
C ALA A 187 -21.24 4.72 -1.19
N PRO A 188 -20.98 3.40 -1.31
CA PRO A 188 -21.97 2.49 -1.91
C PRO A 188 -23.29 2.42 -1.14
N ARG A 189 -23.27 2.60 0.19
CA ARG A 189 -24.49 2.58 1.03
C ARG A 189 -25.40 3.78 0.75
N PHE A 190 -24.83 4.87 0.23
CA PHE A 190 -25.54 6.09 -0.16
C PHE A 190 -25.78 6.20 -1.67
N GLY A 191 -25.41 5.16 -2.45
CA GLY A 191 -25.48 5.19 -3.91
C GLY A 191 -24.47 6.13 -4.57
N LEU A 192 -23.43 6.50 -3.84
CA LEU A 192 -22.34 7.34 -4.32
C LEU A 192 -21.20 6.50 -4.88
N ARG A 193 -20.38 7.12 -5.73
CA ARG A 193 -19.16 6.54 -6.29
C ARG A 193 -17.99 7.49 -6.09
N ASP A 194 -16.83 6.93 -6.00
CA ASP A 194 -15.57 7.67 -6.03
C ASP A 194 -15.39 8.39 -7.38
N THR A 195 -14.76 9.53 -7.33
CA THR A 195 -14.32 10.28 -8.51
C THR A 195 -12.82 10.11 -8.70
N THR A 196 -12.28 10.60 -9.83
CA THR A 196 -10.82 10.60 -10.04
C THR A 196 -10.10 11.73 -9.29
N ILE A 197 -10.84 12.57 -8.55
CA ILE A 197 -10.27 13.72 -7.85
C ILE A 197 -9.84 13.29 -6.46
N MET A 198 -8.53 13.04 -6.33
CA MET A 198 -7.84 12.74 -5.09
C MET A 198 -6.89 13.88 -4.75
N PHE A 199 -6.77 14.22 -3.47
CA PHE A 199 -5.92 15.30 -3.02
C PHE A 199 -5.47 15.08 -1.57
N GLN A 200 -4.54 15.90 -1.10
CA GLN A 200 -4.07 15.97 0.27
C GLN A 200 -3.68 14.60 0.87
N PRO A 201 -2.55 14.00 0.45
CA PRO A 201 -1.97 12.91 1.20
C PRO A 201 -1.65 13.39 2.63
N ALA A 202 -2.12 12.65 3.62
CA ALA A 202 -2.00 13.02 5.01
C ALA A 202 -1.37 11.89 5.83
N ARG A 203 -0.54 12.27 6.80
CA ARG A 203 -0.04 11.39 7.86
C ARG A 203 -0.98 11.54 9.05
N LEU A 204 -1.42 10.43 9.59
CA LEU A 204 -2.39 10.36 10.68
C LEU A 204 -1.72 9.88 11.95
N PHE A 205 -2.09 10.49 13.06
CA PHE A 205 -1.46 10.31 14.36
C PHE A 205 -2.51 10.17 15.47
N PHE A 206 -2.07 9.74 16.62
CA PHE A 206 -2.72 10.05 17.89
C PHE A 206 -2.23 11.43 18.34
N ALA A 207 -3.11 12.24 18.88
CA ALA A 207 -2.76 13.57 19.34
C ALA A 207 -3.25 13.79 20.76
N SER A 208 -2.58 14.68 21.50
CA SER A 208 -3.01 15.15 22.82
C SER A 208 -3.00 16.67 22.88
N GLY A 209 -3.55 17.28 23.93
CA GLY A 209 -3.45 18.71 24.14
C GLY A 209 -1.99 19.16 24.21
N LYS A 210 -1.71 20.38 23.75
CA LYS A 210 -0.35 20.92 23.69
C LYS A 210 0.39 20.85 25.01
N GLY A 211 1.56 20.17 25.01
CA GLY A 211 2.39 19.99 26.19
C GLY A 211 1.85 19.02 27.22
N ARG A 212 0.75 18.30 26.93
CA ARG A 212 0.14 17.30 27.81
C ARG A 212 0.48 15.89 27.34
N ASN A 213 0.42 14.93 28.26
CA ASN A 213 0.47 13.48 28.00
C ASN A 213 1.69 13.07 27.12
N ALA A 214 2.84 13.70 27.32
CA ALA A 214 4.05 13.41 26.56
C ALA A 214 4.51 11.95 26.76
N ASN A 215 4.26 11.37 27.95
CA ASN A 215 4.52 9.96 28.24
C ASN A 215 3.67 9.02 27.36
N LEU A 216 2.37 9.30 27.19
CA LEU A 216 1.49 8.51 26.33
C LEU A 216 1.94 8.57 24.86
N LEU A 217 2.27 9.77 24.38
CA LEU A 217 2.76 9.95 22.99
C LEU A 217 4.11 9.25 22.75
N ALA A 218 5.01 9.26 23.75
CA ALA A 218 6.28 8.56 23.65
C ALA A 218 6.11 7.04 23.62
N ALA A 219 5.25 6.49 24.50
CA ALA A 219 4.92 5.07 24.51
C ALA A 219 4.27 4.64 23.18
N ILE A 220 3.34 5.44 22.64
CA ILE A 220 2.74 5.19 21.33
C ILE A 220 3.81 5.14 20.23
N ASP A 221 4.77 6.07 20.23
CA ASP A 221 5.87 6.09 19.26
C ASP A 221 6.71 4.80 19.32
N GLU A 222 7.09 4.38 20.53
CA GLU A 222 7.89 3.17 20.75
C GLU A 222 7.14 1.92 20.26
N GLN A 223 5.87 1.79 20.62
CA GLN A 223 5.04 0.66 20.22
C GLN A 223 4.80 0.64 18.70
N LEU A 224 4.55 1.80 18.08
CA LEU A 224 4.39 1.88 16.64
C LEU A 224 5.66 1.49 15.89
N LEU A 225 6.83 1.95 16.34
CA LEU A 225 8.11 1.56 15.74
C LEU A 225 8.33 0.05 15.84
N TYR A 226 8.03 -0.55 17.00
CA TYR A 226 8.13 -1.99 17.20
C TYR A 226 7.17 -2.76 16.29
N LEU A 227 5.90 -2.37 16.26
CA LEU A 227 4.86 -3.06 15.48
C LEU A 227 5.07 -2.89 13.95
N GLN A 228 5.56 -1.74 13.49
CA GLN A 228 5.81 -1.50 12.07
C GLN A 228 7.09 -2.16 11.56
N ALA A 229 8.00 -2.57 12.43
CA ALA A 229 9.23 -3.27 12.06
C ALA A 229 8.98 -4.73 11.62
N ASP A 230 7.89 -5.37 12.06
CA ASP A 230 7.54 -6.75 11.70
C ASP A 230 6.27 -6.80 10.85
N ASN A 231 6.40 -7.25 9.60
CA ASN A 231 5.28 -7.39 8.66
C ASN A 231 4.21 -8.40 9.08
N HIS A 232 4.45 -9.21 10.11
CA HIS A 232 3.48 -10.16 10.70
C HIS A 232 2.87 -9.67 12.01
N SER A 233 3.21 -8.46 12.43
CA SER A 233 2.71 -7.85 13.66
C SER A 233 1.20 -7.62 13.64
N ALA A 234 0.64 -7.34 14.82
CA ALA A 234 -0.76 -6.93 14.98
C ALA A 234 -1.10 -5.70 14.12
N TYR A 235 -0.16 -4.77 13.92
CA TYR A 235 -0.35 -3.60 13.05
C TYR A 235 -0.78 -3.98 11.63
N TYR A 236 -0.04 -4.87 10.97
CA TYR A 236 -0.37 -5.28 9.59
C TYR A 236 -1.61 -6.15 9.53
N GLN A 237 -1.86 -6.98 10.55
CA GLN A 237 -3.09 -7.77 10.66
C GLN A 237 -4.33 -6.88 10.80
N ILE A 238 -4.25 -5.81 11.61
CA ILE A 238 -5.32 -4.80 11.74
C ILE A 238 -5.54 -4.09 10.39
N LEU A 239 -4.46 -3.66 9.73
CA LEU A 239 -4.57 -3.02 8.42
C LEU A 239 -5.19 -3.94 7.36
N GLU A 240 -4.87 -5.22 7.36
CA GLU A 240 -5.45 -6.20 6.45
C GLU A 240 -6.95 -6.41 6.72
N ARG A 241 -7.33 -6.51 7.98
CA ARG A 241 -8.73 -6.70 8.41
C ARG A 241 -9.61 -5.51 8.03
N TRP A 242 -9.13 -4.29 8.23
CA TRP A 242 -9.87 -3.05 8.01
C TRP A 242 -9.57 -2.37 6.67
N GLY A 243 -8.55 -2.83 5.96
CA GLY A 243 -8.04 -2.17 4.74
C GLY A 243 -8.89 -2.32 3.47
N GLY A 244 -10.09 -2.89 3.58
CA GLY A 244 -10.86 -3.26 2.41
C GLY A 244 -10.26 -4.52 1.75
N GLN A 245 -10.90 -5.03 0.70
CA GLN A 245 -10.43 -6.25 0.03
C GLN A 245 -8.94 -6.12 -0.28
N PRO A 246 -8.09 -7.08 0.16
CA PRO A 246 -6.71 -7.11 -0.28
C PRO A 246 -6.76 -7.05 -1.80
N LEU A 247 -6.04 -6.09 -2.39
CA LEU A 247 -5.82 -6.08 -3.84
C LEU A 247 -5.50 -7.52 -4.21
N PRO A 248 -6.27 -8.17 -5.08
CA PRO A 248 -6.08 -9.57 -5.36
C PRO A 248 -4.64 -9.72 -5.85
N ARG A 249 -3.75 -10.19 -4.98
CA ARG A 249 -2.35 -10.54 -5.28
C ARG A 249 -2.28 -11.79 -6.18
N ARG A 250 -3.42 -12.06 -6.81
CA ARG A 250 -3.51 -13.10 -7.82
C ARG A 250 -2.87 -12.54 -9.07
N ILE A 251 -1.58 -12.83 -9.22
CA ILE A 251 -0.94 -12.77 -10.54
C ILE A 251 -1.91 -13.48 -11.47
N PRO A 252 -2.48 -12.78 -12.49
CA PRO A 252 -3.49 -13.38 -13.35
C PRO A 252 -2.94 -14.71 -13.88
N MET A 253 -3.72 -15.76 -13.81
CA MET A 253 -3.28 -17.10 -14.27
C MET A 253 -2.83 -17.06 -15.74
N ALA A 254 -3.35 -16.09 -16.49
CA ALA A 254 -2.90 -15.73 -17.84
C ALA A 254 -1.40 -15.37 -17.92
N LEU A 255 -0.83 -14.74 -16.88
CA LEU A 255 0.59 -14.41 -16.85
C LEU A 255 1.47 -15.67 -16.70
N TRP A 256 1.02 -16.64 -15.87
CA TRP A 256 1.68 -17.93 -15.75
C TRP A 256 1.64 -18.73 -17.04
N TRP A 257 0.50 -18.74 -17.73
CA TRP A 257 0.37 -19.35 -19.05
C TRP A 257 1.23 -18.65 -20.09
N GLY A 258 1.32 -17.32 -20.05
CA GLY A 258 2.20 -16.54 -20.91
C GLY A 258 3.68 -16.87 -20.70
N LEU A 259 4.13 -16.96 -19.44
CA LEU A 259 5.50 -17.35 -19.10
C LEU A 259 5.81 -18.79 -19.50
N ALA A 260 4.86 -19.72 -19.30
CA ALA A 260 4.99 -21.10 -19.73
C ALA A 260 5.10 -21.24 -21.26
N ALA A 261 4.27 -20.50 -22.01
CA ALA A 261 4.32 -20.46 -23.46
C ALA A 261 5.66 -19.90 -23.99
N LEU A 262 6.15 -18.82 -23.38
CA LEU A 262 7.44 -18.23 -23.71
C LEU A 262 8.60 -19.21 -23.44
N GLY A 263 8.56 -19.91 -22.29
CA GLY A 263 9.53 -20.94 -21.95
C GLY A 263 9.52 -22.12 -22.94
N ALA A 264 8.32 -22.58 -23.33
CA ALA A 264 8.17 -23.64 -24.31
C ALA A 264 8.71 -23.20 -25.70
N LEU A 265 8.44 -21.97 -26.13
CA LEU A 265 8.97 -21.44 -27.39
C LEU A 265 10.50 -21.36 -27.37
N LEU A 266 11.08 -20.93 -26.26
CA LEU A 266 12.54 -20.90 -26.09
C LEU A 266 13.15 -22.31 -26.16
N LEU A 267 12.55 -23.28 -25.51
CA LEU A 267 13.00 -24.68 -25.58
C LEU A 267 12.91 -25.24 -26.99
N LEU A 268 11.83 -24.97 -27.72
CA LEU A 268 11.66 -25.39 -29.10
C LEU A 268 12.71 -24.77 -30.04
N THR A 269 13.02 -23.48 -29.86
CA THR A 269 14.05 -22.80 -30.65
C THR A 269 15.44 -23.37 -30.38
N VAL A 270 15.78 -23.65 -29.12
CA VAL A 270 17.05 -24.25 -28.75
C VAL A 270 17.14 -25.69 -29.28
N ALA A 271 16.08 -26.50 -29.12
CA ALA A 271 16.03 -27.87 -29.62
C ALA A 271 16.14 -27.90 -31.16
N GLY A 272 15.40 -27.02 -31.85
CA GLY A 272 15.47 -26.88 -33.31
C GLY A 272 16.86 -26.49 -33.80
N ASN A 273 17.52 -25.56 -33.12
CA ASN A 273 18.89 -25.15 -33.46
C ASN A 273 19.91 -26.28 -33.25
N LEU A 274 19.80 -27.03 -32.15
CA LEU A 274 20.65 -28.19 -31.89
C LEU A 274 20.42 -29.31 -32.91
N TRP A 275 19.16 -29.58 -33.27
CA TRP A 275 18.81 -30.57 -34.30
C TRP A 275 19.36 -30.14 -35.66
N LEU A 276 19.19 -28.90 -36.07
CA LEU A 276 19.71 -28.37 -37.33
C LEU A 276 21.23 -28.42 -37.39
N ARG A 277 21.93 -28.07 -36.33
CA ARG A 277 23.40 -28.19 -36.22
C ARG A 277 23.87 -29.64 -36.38
N ARG A 278 23.15 -30.61 -35.74
CA ARG A 278 23.47 -32.03 -35.88
C ARG A 278 23.26 -32.53 -37.31
N ARG A 279 22.17 -32.08 -37.95
CA ARG A 279 21.84 -32.46 -39.34
C ARG A 279 22.86 -31.91 -40.34
N VAL A 280 23.20 -30.63 -40.18
CA VAL A 280 24.25 -29.97 -41.03
C VAL A 280 25.60 -30.69 -40.84
N ALA A 281 26.01 -30.98 -39.58
CA ALA A 281 27.26 -31.68 -39.31
C ALA A 281 27.27 -33.09 -39.91
N ALA A 282 26.13 -33.81 -39.87
CA ALA A 282 26.03 -35.13 -40.50
C ALA A 282 26.14 -35.07 -42.02
N GLN A 283 25.47 -34.13 -42.68
CA GLN A 283 25.55 -33.92 -44.12
C GLN A 283 26.96 -33.49 -44.57
N THR A 284 27.60 -32.61 -43.83
CA THR A 284 28.97 -32.17 -44.13
C THR A 284 29.96 -33.35 -44.00
N ARG A 285 29.82 -34.22 -42.99
CA ARG A 285 30.63 -35.42 -42.88
C ARG A 285 30.42 -36.40 -44.01
N HIS A 286 29.18 -36.56 -44.45
CA HIS A 286 28.87 -37.43 -45.61
C HIS A 286 29.55 -36.93 -46.87
N ILE A 287 29.43 -35.63 -47.19
CA ILE A 287 30.05 -35.02 -48.36
C ILE A 287 31.57 -35.15 -48.32
N LEU A 288 32.20 -34.88 -47.17
CA LEU A 288 33.64 -35.02 -46.98
C LEU A 288 34.12 -36.48 -47.14
N ASN A 289 33.33 -37.45 -46.73
CA ASN A 289 33.65 -38.88 -46.88
C ASN A 289 33.54 -39.32 -48.34
N GLU A 290 32.52 -38.85 -49.06
CA GLU A 290 32.37 -39.12 -50.51
C GLU A 290 33.52 -38.51 -51.30
N GLU A 291 33.90 -37.26 -50.99
CA GLU A 291 35.03 -36.58 -51.62
C GLU A 291 36.35 -37.33 -51.37
N LYS A 292 36.62 -37.74 -50.13
CA LYS A 292 37.81 -38.55 -49.81
C LYS A 292 37.81 -39.87 -50.54
N ARG A 293 36.63 -40.55 -50.64
CA ARG A 293 36.50 -41.81 -51.39
C ARG A 293 36.76 -41.66 -52.86
N LEU A 294 36.21 -40.57 -53.45
CA LEU A 294 36.45 -40.20 -54.85
C LEU A 294 37.94 -39.94 -55.13
N ASN A 295 38.57 -39.13 -54.27
CA ASN A 295 40.00 -38.83 -54.40
C ASN A 295 40.85 -40.08 -54.24
N THR A 296 40.53 -41.00 -53.31
CA THR A 296 41.24 -42.24 -53.15
C THR A 296 41.09 -43.13 -54.39
N ILE A 297 39.93 -43.20 -55.02
CA ILE A 297 39.70 -43.95 -56.24
C ILE A 297 40.49 -43.35 -57.39
N LEU A 298 40.44 -42.07 -57.58
CA LEU A 298 41.15 -41.35 -58.63
C LEU A 298 42.67 -41.44 -58.53
N ASP A 299 43.19 -41.48 -57.26
CA ASP A 299 44.63 -41.66 -56.99
C ASP A 299 45.09 -43.11 -57.18
N SER A 300 44.18 -44.09 -57.15
CA SER A 300 44.52 -45.50 -57.39
C SER A 300 44.54 -45.88 -58.88
N VAL A 301 44.07 -45.03 -59.75
CA VAL A 301 44.08 -45.27 -61.18
C VAL A 301 45.44 -44.95 -61.77
N GLU A 302 46.07 -45.88 -62.50
CA GLU A 302 47.35 -45.67 -63.16
C GLU A 302 47.29 -44.86 -64.47
N ALA A 303 46.46 -43.81 -64.50
CA ALA A 303 46.26 -42.88 -65.59
C ALA A 303 46.39 -41.41 -65.09
N PHE A 304 46.82 -40.55 -65.97
CA PHE A 304 46.92 -39.10 -65.68
C PHE A 304 45.51 -38.48 -65.73
N ILE A 305 44.93 -38.20 -64.56
CA ILE A 305 43.59 -37.61 -64.45
C ILE A 305 43.71 -36.19 -63.89
N TYR A 306 43.21 -35.23 -64.64
CA TYR A 306 43.16 -33.84 -64.23
C TYR A 306 41.88 -33.14 -64.70
N ILE A 307 41.42 -32.15 -63.95
CA ILE A 307 40.27 -31.32 -64.26
C ILE A 307 40.77 -29.86 -64.35
N LYS A 308 40.40 -29.15 -65.42
CA LYS A 308 40.67 -27.72 -65.57
C LYS A 308 39.39 -26.91 -65.60
N ASP A 309 39.44 -25.70 -65.07
CA ASP A 309 38.35 -24.71 -65.20
C ASP A 309 38.31 -24.11 -66.60
N GLN A 310 37.31 -23.23 -66.82
CA GLN A 310 37.14 -22.51 -68.12
C GLN A 310 38.30 -21.59 -68.48
N ASN A 311 39.19 -21.27 -67.55
CA ASN A 311 40.40 -20.46 -67.74
C ASN A 311 41.65 -21.34 -67.79
N LEU A 312 41.50 -22.62 -68.07
CA LEU A 312 42.58 -23.63 -68.19
C LEU A 312 43.42 -23.81 -66.96
N ARG A 313 42.94 -23.42 -65.75
CA ARG A 313 43.64 -23.64 -64.49
C ARG A 313 43.26 -25.02 -63.95
N TYR A 314 44.24 -25.74 -63.38
CA TYR A 314 43.99 -27.04 -62.78
C TYR A 314 43.12 -26.88 -61.51
N GLN A 315 41.96 -27.51 -61.50
CA GLN A 315 41.10 -27.64 -60.34
C GLN A 315 41.37 -28.93 -59.56
N TYR A 316 41.78 -29.97 -60.26
CA TYR A 316 42.14 -31.25 -59.66
C TYR A 316 43.25 -31.90 -60.48
N ALA A 317 44.13 -32.62 -59.83
CA ALA A 317 45.14 -33.51 -60.42
C ALA A 317 45.32 -34.70 -59.48
N ASN A 318 45.25 -35.93 -60.05
CA ASN A 318 45.49 -37.12 -59.26
C ASN A 318 47.00 -37.30 -58.98
N ARG A 319 47.34 -38.21 -58.05
CA ARG A 319 48.72 -38.45 -57.60
C ARG A 319 49.67 -38.69 -58.79
N LYS A 320 49.21 -39.43 -59.80
CA LYS A 320 50.02 -39.77 -60.97
C LYS A 320 50.41 -38.58 -61.86
N VAL A 321 49.63 -37.51 -61.85
CA VAL A 321 49.94 -36.23 -62.51
C VAL A 321 50.98 -35.41 -61.77
N CYS A 322 51.09 -35.61 -60.46
CA CYS A 322 51.98 -34.88 -59.56
C CYS A 322 53.33 -35.56 -59.37
N GLU A 323 53.47 -36.86 -59.72
CA GLU A 323 54.74 -37.62 -59.75
C GLU A 323 55.43 -37.36 -61.09
#